data_29d8811fb43943f016981b623d8a7734
#
_entry.id   29d8811fb43943f016981b623d8a7734
#
_cell.length_a   1.000
_cell.length_b   1.000
_cell.length_c   1.000
_cell.angle_alpha   90.00
_cell.angle_beta   90.00
_cell.angle_gamma   90.00
#
_symmetry.space_group_name_H-M   'P 1'
#
loop_
_entity.id
_entity.type
_entity.pdbx_description
1 polymer ?
#
loop_
_entity_poly.entity_id
_entity_poly.type
_entity_poly.pdbx_seq_one_letter_code
_entity_poly.pdbx_strand_id
1 'polypeptide(L)'
;RSVSRGLGDVYKRQVYAWGSTEFREKNNEIDLSLEYEYKNLTLYFNNYFTQTEDEPFKYFNYSSHSTGHTFEIGVGYMFSEKFPLSISWYTTFAGNDYRENGKRAWSSYCELSYPFNVKDVNLSIEAGFTPWESFYSNKFNVVNVGLSATKELKITSNFSLPIFGKLIANPYEEQVYFVFGITL
;
A
#
# COMPACT_ATOMS: atom_id res chain seq x y z
N ARG A 1 -3.44 3.63 5.57
CA ARG A 1 -4.44 2.85 4.81
C ARG A 1 -5.52 2.38 5.77
N SER A 2 -6.70 2.97 5.74
CA SER A 2 -7.85 2.36 6.41
C SER A 2 -8.43 1.31 5.47
N VAL A 3 -8.48 0.07 5.91
CA VAL A 3 -9.02 -1.04 5.13
C VAL A 3 -10.46 -1.27 5.56
N SER A 4 -11.42 -0.91 4.71
CA SER A 4 -12.80 -1.34 4.86
C SER A 4 -12.92 -2.76 4.33
N ARG A 5 -13.17 -3.74 5.19
CA ARG A 5 -13.43 -5.13 4.77
C ARG A 5 -14.85 -5.26 4.28
N GLY A 6 -15.03 -5.46 2.99
CA GLY A 6 -16.31 -5.82 2.39
C GLY A 6 -16.68 -7.27 2.68
N LEU A 7 -17.99 -7.52 2.93
CA LEU A 7 -18.58 -8.84 3.15
C LEU A 7 -18.66 -9.61 1.82
N GLY A 8 -17.71 -10.47 1.56
CA GLY A 8 -17.80 -11.45 0.46
C GLY A 8 -17.19 -12.76 0.89
N ASP A 9 -17.39 -13.85 0.18
CA ASP A 9 -16.95 -15.23 0.49
C ASP A 9 -15.60 -15.23 1.21
N VAL A 10 -15.75 -15.31 2.49
CA VAL A 10 -15.19 -14.48 3.53
C VAL A 10 -13.65 -14.44 3.60
N TYR A 11 -12.92 -15.24 2.84
CA TYR A 11 -11.47 -15.38 3.07
C TYR A 11 -10.59 -15.47 1.82
N LYS A 12 -11.14 -15.36 0.63
CA LYS A 12 -10.35 -15.57 -0.60
C LYS A 12 -10.39 -14.42 -1.61
N ARG A 13 -11.37 -13.53 -1.51
CA ARG A 13 -11.55 -12.41 -2.45
C ARG A 13 -11.96 -11.19 -1.68
N GLN A 14 -11.20 -10.14 -1.81
CA GLN A 14 -11.47 -8.88 -1.14
C GLN A 14 -11.42 -7.76 -2.17
N VAL A 15 -12.32 -6.79 -2.00
CA VAL A 15 -12.36 -5.55 -2.77
C VAL A 15 -12.19 -4.42 -1.79
N TYR A 16 -11.24 -3.56 -2.03
CA TYR A 16 -10.97 -2.38 -1.21
C TYR A 16 -11.16 -1.12 -2.04
N ALA A 17 -11.72 -0.11 -1.41
CA ALA A 17 -11.69 1.25 -1.90
C ALA A 17 -11.08 2.14 -0.83
N TRP A 18 -10.17 3.00 -1.23
CA TRP A 18 -9.52 3.95 -0.36
C TRP A 18 -9.53 5.32 -1.03
N GLY A 19 -9.55 6.38 -0.24
CA GLY A 19 -9.48 7.73 -0.73
C GLY A 19 -8.77 8.63 0.26
N SER A 20 -7.98 9.55 -0.25
CA SER A 20 -7.36 10.61 0.53
C SER A 20 -7.49 11.96 -0.13
N THR A 21 -7.41 12.98 0.69
CA THR A 21 -7.26 14.37 0.26
C THR A 21 -6.19 15.02 1.11
N GLU A 22 -5.35 15.78 0.49
CA GLU A 22 -4.34 16.57 1.15
C GLU A 22 -4.83 18.01 1.33
N PHE A 23 -4.79 18.53 2.55
CA PHE A 23 -5.35 19.85 2.85
C PHE A 23 -4.49 21.02 2.38
N ARG A 24 -3.21 20.81 2.15
CA ARG A 24 -2.27 21.87 1.75
C ARG A 24 -2.09 21.94 0.24
N GLU A 25 -1.80 20.82 -0.38
CA GLU A 25 -1.46 20.75 -1.81
C GLU A 25 -2.63 20.30 -2.68
N LYS A 26 -3.80 20.06 -2.04
CA LYS A 26 -5.04 19.60 -2.69
C LYS A 26 -4.85 18.41 -3.64
N ASN A 27 -3.91 17.55 -3.31
CA ASN A 27 -3.77 16.27 -3.98
C ASN A 27 -4.88 15.34 -3.50
N ASN A 28 -5.52 14.68 -4.43
CA ASN A 28 -6.55 13.69 -4.16
C ASN A 28 -6.10 12.36 -4.74
N GLU A 29 -6.40 11.29 -4.01
CA GLU A 29 -6.13 9.93 -4.45
C GLU A 29 -7.34 9.04 -4.21
N ILE A 30 -7.66 8.20 -5.18
CA ILE A 30 -8.71 7.18 -5.10
C ILE A 30 -8.09 5.86 -5.54
N ASP A 31 -8.07 4.90 -4.63
CA ASP A 31 -7.53 3.57 -4.88
C ASP A 31 -8.64 2.53 -4.92
N LEU A 32 -8.57 1.65 -5.89
CA LEU A 32 -9.38 0.45 -5.97
C LEU A 32 -8.45 -0.76 -6.01
N SER A 33 -8.64 -1.69 -5.09
CA SER A 33 -7.82 -2.89 -4.97
C SER A 33 -8.66 -4.14 -4.97
N LEU A 34 -8.20 -5.14 -5.70
CA LEU A 34 -8.73 -6.50 -5.67
C LEU A 34 -7.65 -7.41 -5.11
N GLU A 35 -8.01 -8.24 -4.14
CA GLU A 35 -7.11 -9.23 -3.56
C GLU A 35 -7.73 -10.62 -3.69
N TYR A 36 -6.88 -11.58 -4.01
CA TYR A 36 -7.24 -13.00 -4.02
C TYR A 36 -6.21 -13.80 -3.25
N GLU A 37 -6.67 -14.43 -2.17
CA GLU A 37 -5.83 -15.29 -1.34
C GLU A 37 -6.05 -16.77 -1.65
N TYR A 38 -4.96 -17.50 -1.82
CA TYR A 38 -4.95 -18.95 -1.93
C TYR A 38 -3.81 -19.53 -1.12
N LYS A 39 -4.14 -20.14 0.03
CA LYS A 39 -3.16 -20.63 1.02
C LYS A 39 -2.24 -19.49 1.46
N ASN A 40 -0.94 -19.62 1.17
CA ASN A 40 0.09 -18.65 1.54
C ASN A 40 0.36 -17.63 0.42
N LEU A 41 -0.35 -17.72 -0.71
CA LEU A 41 -0.20 -16.84 -1.87
C LEU A 41 -1.31 -15.81 -1.88
N THR A 42 -0.96 -14.55 -2.10
CA THR A 42 -1.91 -13.47 -2.34
C THR A 42 -1.62 -12.83 -3.69
N LEU A 43 -2.63 -12.66 -4.50
CA LEU A 43 -2.56 -11.91 -5.76
C LEU A 43 -3.26 -10.57 -5.58
N TYR A 44 -2.68 -9.53 -6.14
CA TYR A 44 -3.16 -8.15 -6.06
C TYR A 44 -3.39 -7.58 -7.46
N PHE A 45 -4.45 -6.83 -7.60
CA PHE A 45 -4.67 -5.92 -8.71
C PHE A 45 -5.10 -4.57 -8.13
N ASN A 46 -4.31 -3.54 -8.39
CA ASN A 46 -4.53 -2.21 -7.86
C ASN A 46 -4.74 -1.21 -8.99
N ASN A 47 -5.64 -0.28 -8.79
CA ASN A 47 -5.78 0.93 -9.58
C ASN A 47 -5.66 2.12 -8.64
N TYR A 48 -4.69 2.96 -8.87
CA TYR A 48 -4.47 4.22 -8.19
C TYR A 48 -4.85 5.35 -9.13
N PHE A 49 -5.72 6.24 -8.69
CA PHE A 49 -6.04 7.46 -9.41
C PHE A 49 -5.59 8.66 -8.59
N THR A 50 -4.65 9.43 -9.11
CA THR A 50 -4.13 10.63 -8.47
C THR A 50 -4.51 11.86 -9.29
N GLN A 51 -4.84 12.95 -8.58
CA GLN A 51 -5.15 14.23 -9.15
C GLN A 51 -4.48 15.34 -8.35
N THR A 52 -3.80 16.24 -9.06
CA THR A 52 -3.26 17.49 -8.50
C THR A 52 -4.24 18.65 -8.64
N GLU A 53 -4.05 19.72 -7.85
CA GLU A 53 -4.93 20.90 -7.87
C GLU A 53 -5.04 21.56 -9.25
N ASP A 54 -3.95 21.55 -10.00
CA ASP A 54 -3.84 22.27 -11.28
C ASP A 54 -4.46 21.51 -12.45
N GLU A 55 -4.91 20.28 -12.25
CA GLU A 55 -5.48 19.43 -13.29
C GLU A 55 -6.98 19.24 -13.11
N PRO A 56 -7.79 19.31 -14.19
CA PRO A 56 -9.21 19.02 -14.09
C PRO A 56 -9.43 17.55 -13.73
N PHE A 57 -10.43 17.28 -12.88
CA PHE A 57 -10.81 15.93 -12.51
C PHE A 57 -11.29 15.13 -13.73
N LYS A 58 -10.46 14.18 -14.19
CA LYS A 58 -10.72 13.35 -15.38
C LYS A 58 -10.62 11.86 -15.04
N TYR A 59 -11.43 11.41 -14.12
CA TYR A 59 -11.41 10.02 -13.66
C TYR A 59 -11.55 8.99 -14.79
N PHE A 60 -12.32 9.28 -15.83
CA PHE A 60 -12.53 8.38 -16.97
C PHE A 60 -11.55 8.58 -18.12
N ASN A 61 -10.47 9.32 -17.91
CA ASN A 61 -9.38 9.40 -18.88
C ASN A 61 -8.41 8.24 -18.67
N TYR A 62 -8.35 7.33 -19.64
CA TYR A 62 -7.44 6.17 -19.61
C TYR A 62 -6.32 6.25 -20.66
N SER A 63 -6.08 7.41 -21.25
CA SER A 63 -4.97 7.65 -22.19
C SER A 63 -3.63 7.59 -21.47
N SER A 64 -2.79 6.63 -21.79
CA SER A 64 -1.62 6.22 -21.00
C SER A 64 -0.63 7.32 -20.60
N HIS A 65 -0.52 8.41 -21.37
CA HIS A 65 0.41 9.52 -21.07
C HIS A 65 -0.28 10.75 -20.43
N SER A 66 -1.60 10.72 -20.28
CA SER A 66 -2.37 11.85 -19.73
C SER A 66 -3.41 11.44 -18.71
N THR A 67 -3.43 10.17 -18.37
CA THR A 67 -4.29 9.64 -17.32
C THR A 67 -3.70 9.92 -15.94
N GLY A 68 -4.56 10.16 -14.94
CA GLY A 68 -4.19 10.08 -13.53
C GLY A 68 -4.14 8.66 -12.98
N HIS A 69 -4.47 7.64 -13.80
CA HIS A 69 -4.46 6.25 -13.36
C HIS A 69 -3.10 5.59 -13.52
N THR A 70 -2.76 4.76 -12.54
CA THR A 70 -1.75 3.71 -12.64
C THR A 70 -2.36 2.37 -12.25
N PHE A 71 -2.01 1.32 -12.99
CA PHE A 71 -2.50 -0.04 -12.76
C PHE A 71 -1.34 -0.93 -12.39
N GLU A 72 -1.49 -1.63 -11.28
CA GLU A 72 -0.45 -2.46 -10.69
C GLU A 72 -0.96 -3.88 -10.48
N ILE A 73 -0.11 -4.84 -10.75
CA ILE A 73 -0.29 -6.21 -10.30
C ILE A 73 0.73 -6.54 -9.22
N GLY A 74 0.35 -7.41 -8.31
CA GLY A 74 1.21 -7.84 -7.24
C GLY A 74 1.03 -9.31 -6.88
N VAL A 75 2.06 -9.84 -6.25
CA VAL A 75 2.06 -11.17 -5.65
C VAL A 75 2.70 -11.10 -4.28
N GLY A 76 2.04 -11.70 -3.29
CA GLY A 76 2.54 -11.86 -1.94
C GLY A 76 2.65 -13.33 -1.57
N TYR A 77 3.62 -13.68 -0.77
CA TYR A 77 3.80 -15.02 -0.24
C TYR A 77 4.23 -14.97 1.23
N MET A 78 3.47 -15.65 2.10
CA MET A 78 3.82 -15.86 3.50
C MET A 78 4.45 -17.23 3.66
N PHE A 79 5.64 -17.32 4.26
CA PHE A 79 6.39 -18.59 4.33
C PHE A 79 5.67 -19.63 5.18
N SER A 80 5.29 -19.32 6.40
CA SER A 80 4.49 -20.20 7.24
C SER A 80 3.96 -19.47 8.48
N GLU A 81 2.99 -20.07 9.17
CA GLU A 81 2.48 -19.53 10.45
C GLU A 81 3.55 -19.53 11.56
N LYS A 82 4.49 -20.49 11.53
CA LYS A 82 5.59 -20.57 12.50
C LYS A 82 6.71 -19.57 12.22
N PHE A 83 6.87 -19.19 10.98
CA PHE A 83 7.82 -18.18 10.52
C PHE A 83 7.06 -17.26 9.56
N PRO A 84 6.34 -16.25 10.08
CA PRO A 84 5.39 -15.47 9.33
C PRO A 84 6.04 -14.36 8.48
N LEU A 85 7.27 -14.57 8.04
CA LEU A 85 7.90 -13.69 7.06
C LEU A 85 7.07 -13.70 5.78
N SER A 86 6.71 -12.52 5.30
CA SER A 86 6.05 -12.32 4.02
C SER A 86 6.97 -11.56 3.08
N ILE A 87 6.91 -11.94 1.81
CA ILE A 87 7.51 -11.20 0.71
C ILE A 87 6.41 -10.82 -0.27
N SER A 88 6.40 -9.57 -0.72
CA SER A 88 5.46 -9.10 -1.73
C SER A 88 6.21 -8.38 -2.83
N TRP A 89 5.73 -8.55 -4.06
CA TRP A 89 6.26 -7.87 -5.25
C TRP A 89 5.11 -7.24 -6.02
N TYR A 90 5.26 -5.99 -6.37
CA TYR A 90 4.29 -5.21 -7.13
C TYR A 90 4.95 -4.61 -8.35
N THR A 91 4.22 -4.51 -9.47
CA THR A 91 4.69 -3.88 -10.69
C THR A 91 3.58 -3.12 -11.39
N THR A 92 3.81 -1.85 -11.66
CA THR A 92 2.92 -1.03 -12.48
C THR A 92 3.07 -1.44 -13.93
N PHE A 93 1.99 -1.89 -14.57
CA PHE A 93 1.99 -2.41 -15.93
C PHE A 93 1.23 -1.53 -16.94
N ALA A 94 0.37 -0.63 -16.46
CA ALA A 94 -0.43 0.26 -17.29
C ALA A 94 -0.67 1.62 -16.61
N GLY A 95 -1.20 2.58 -17.37
CA GLY A 95 -1.43 3.95 -16.92
C GLY A 95 -0.21 4.84 -17.09
N ASN A 96 -0.13 5.89 -16.28
CA ASN A 96 0.93 6.89 -16.37
C ASN A 96 2.18 6.48 -15.58
N ASP A 97 2.99 5.62 -16.17
CA ASP A 97 4.23 5.09 -15.58
C ASP A 97 5.36 5.14 -16.61
N TYR A 98 5.97 6.31 -16.77
CA TYR A 98 6.97 6.58 -17.77
C TYR A 98 8.21 7.25 -17.17
N ARG A 99 9.39 6.86 -17.69
CA ARG A 99 10.66 7.52 -17.44
C ARG A 99 10.75 8.82 -18.23
N GLU A 100 11.72 9.66 -17.92
CA GLU A 100 12.00 10.91 -18.64
C GLU A 100 12.23 10.68 -20.16
N ASN A 101 12.75 9.54 -20.54
CA ASN A 101 12.97 9.16 -21.93
C ASN A 101 11.70 8.68 -22.68
N GLY A 102 10.52 8.77 -22.04
CA GLY A 102 9.23 8.37 -22.58
C GLY A 102 8.97 6.87 -22.64
N LYS A 103 9.89 6.03 -22.15
CA LYS A 103 9.68 4.58 -22.04
C LYS A 103 8.95 4.23 -20.75
N ARG A 104 8.09 3.21 -20.79
CA ARG A 104 7.45 2.69 -19.59
C ARG A 104 8.49 2.28 -18.55
N ALA A 105 8.28 2.72 -17.32
CA ALA A 105 9.22 2.48 -16.23
C ALA A 105 9.10 1.08 -15.65
N TRP A 106 7.90 0.47 -15.72
CA TRP A 106 7.57 -0.78 -15.01
C TRP A 106 7.89 -0.65 -13.52
N SER A 107 7.45 0.46 -12.95
CA SER A 107 7.73 0.79 -11.56
C SER A 107 7.40 -0.38 -10.66
N SER A 108 8.40 -0.84 -9.93
CA SER A 108 8.27 -2.05 -9.11
C SER A 108 8.71 -1.80 -7.68
N TYR A 109 8.01 -2.45 -6.77
CA TYR A 109 8.25 -2.38 -5.34
C TYR A 109 8.22 -3.79 -4.75
N CYS A 110 9.22 -4.11 -3.97
CA CYS A 110 9.30 -5.35 -3.21
C CYS A 110 9.32 -5.02 -1.72
N GLU A 111 8.53 -5.76 -0.93
CA GLU A 111 8.47 -5.60 0.52
C GLU A 111 8.68 -6.93 1.24
N LEU A 112 9.47 -6.87 2.28
CA LEU A 112 9.57 -7.90 3.30
C LEU A 112 8.81 -7.41 4.54
N SER A 113 7.99 -8.26 5.13
CA SER A 113 7.22 -7.94 6.33
C SER A 113 7.26 -9.10 7.32
N TYR A 114 7.47 -8.78 8.59
CA TYR A 114 7.51 -9.77 9.67
C TYR A 114 6.64 -9.33 10.84
N PRO A 115 5.44 -9.91 11.01
CA PRO A 115 4.59 -9.67 12.15
C PRO A 115 5.07 -10.44 13.39
N PHE A 116 4.93 -9.84 14.56
CA PHE A 116 5.19 -10.44 15.85
C PHE A 116 4.36 -9.78 16.94
N ASN A 117 4.23 -10.45 18.09
CA ASN A 117 3.42 -9.95 19.19
C ASN A 117 4.29 -9.64 20.41
N VAL A 118 4.03 -8.52 21.05
CA VAL A 118 4.59 -8.17 22.35
C VAL A 118 3.43 -7.91 23.31
N LYS A 119 3.17 -8.86 24.20
CA LYS A 119 1.99 -8.86 25.08
C LYS A 119 0.71 -8.79 24.25
N ASP A 120 -0.08 -7.73 24.43
CA ASP A 120 -1.34 -7.45 23.78
C ASP A 120 -1.24 -6.45 22.61
N VAL A 121 0.00 -6.22 22.13
CA VAL A 121 0.26 -5.37 20.97
C VAL A 121 0.75 -6.22 19.82
N ASN A 122 0.08 -6.12 18.68
CA ASN A 122 0.53 -6.70 17.42
C ASN A 122 1.51 -5.73 16.76
N LEU A 123 2.69 -6.19 16.47
CA LEU A 123 3.77 -5.42 15.84
C LEU A 123 4.07 -6.01 14.46
N SER A 124 4.54 -5.18 13.54
CA SER A 124 5.16 -5.63 12.29
C SER A 124 6.31 -4.72 11.93
N ILE A 125 7.42 -5.32 11.55
CA ILE A 125 8.52 -4.63 10.88
C ILE A 125 8.44 -4.88 9.39
N GLU A 126 8.79 -3.88 8.60
CA GLU A 126 8.78 -3.97 7.15
C GLU A 126 9.97 -3.27 6.53
N ALA A 127 10.44 -3.81 5.41
CA ALA A 127 11.49 -3.22 4.61
C ALA A 127 11.11 -3.35 3.13
N GLY A 128 11.10 -2.21 2.44
CA GLY A 128 10.71 -2.13 1.04
C GLY A 128 11.80 -1.51 0.18
N PHE A 129 11.93 -2.03 -1.04
CA PHE A 129 12.91 -1.54 -2.01
C PHE A 129 12.33 -1.53 -3.43
N THR A 130 12.88 -0.67 -4.25
CA THR A 130 12.66 -0.68 -5.70
C THR A 130 13.89 -1.24 -6.40
N PRO A 131 13.72 -2.17 -7.38
CA PRO A 131 14.85 -2.85 -8.02
C PRO A 131 15.53 -2.02 -9.10
N TRP A 132 14.89 -1.00 -9.67
CA TRP A 132 15.38 -0.16 -10.75
C TRP A 132 14.73 1.23 -10.72
N GLU A 133 15.08 2.07 -11.68
CA GLU A 133 14.45 3.38 -11.91
C GLU A 133 12.93 3.26 -12.06
N SER A 134 12.21 3.97 -11.19
CA SER A 134 10.77 3.85 -11.01
C SER A 134 10.20 5.14 -10.41
N PHE A 135 8.92 5.18 -10.08
CA PHE A 135 8.32 6.25 -9.25
C PHE A 135 9.03 6.44 -7.91
N TYR A 136 9.59 5.36 -7.36
CA TYR A 136 10.10 5.35 -6.00
C TYR A 136 11.55 5.85 -5.89
N SER A 137 12.34 5.68 -6.95
CA SER A 137 13.72 6.16 -6.99
C SER A 137 14.33 6.05 -8.40
N ASN A 138 15.49 6.69 -8.60
CA ASN A 138 16.21 6.70 -9.89
C ASN A 138 17.07 5.45 -10.13
N LYS A 139 17.13 4.49 -9.21
CA LYS A 139 17.89 3.22 -9.30
C LYS A 139 17.41 2.27 -8.21
N PHE A 140 18.11 1.14 -8.01
CA PHE A 140 17.89 0.31 -6.84
C PHE A 140 18.10 1.11 -5.55
N ASN A 141 17.05 1.14 -4.70
CA ASN A 141 17.10 1.77 -3.39
C ASN A 141 16.15 1.09 -2.39
N VAL A 142 16.49 1.21 -1.11
CA VAL A 142 15.56 0.98 -0.01
C VAL A 142 14.75 2.26 0.17
N VAL A 143 13.43 2.14 0.00
CA VAL A 143 12.51 3.29 0.01
C VAL A 143 11.51 3.23 1.16
N ASN A 144 11.51 2.14 1.92
CA ASN A 144 10.64 1.97 3.08
C ASN A 144 11.34 1.13 4.15
N VAL A 145 11.39 1.63 5.38
CA VAL A 145 11.68 0.86 6.59
C VAL A 145 10.62 1.23 7.61
N GLY A 146 9.78 0.30 7.99
CA GLY A 146 8.60 0.56 8.80
C GLY A 146 8.53 -0.27 10.06
N LEU A 147 7.91 0.32 11.08
CA LEU A 147 7.44 -0.36 12.29
C LEU A 147 5.99 0.02 12.50
N SER A 148 5.10 -0.95 12.50
CA SER A 148 3.70 -0.75 12.84
C SER A 148 3.35 -1.42 14.16
N ALA A 149 2.40 -0.83 14.87
CA ALA A 149 1.82 -1.35 16.10
C ALA A 149 0.31 -1.23 16.04
N THR A 150 -0.39 -2.30 16.37
CA THR A 150 -1.87 -2.32 16.48
C THR A 150 -2.27 -2.89 17.82
N LYS A 151 -3.25 -2.26 18.45
CA LYS A 151 -3.79 -2.69 19.73
C LYS A 151 -5.29 -2.52 19.77
N GLU A 152 -5.99 -3.52 20.32
CA GLU A 152 -7.40 -3.42 20.69
C GLU A 152 -7.54 -2.63 21.99
N LEU A 153 -8.14 -1.44 21.88
CA LEU A 153 -8.49 -0.64 23.06
C LEU A 153 -9.91 -1.00 23.53
N LYS A 154 -9.99 -1.70 24.64
CA LYS A 154 -11.30 -2.07 25.22
C LYS A 154 -11.97 -0.83 25.83
N ILE A 155 -13.06 -0.38 25.22
CA ILE A 155 -13.82 0.78 25.65
C ILE A 155 -14.94 0.35 26.63
N THR A 156 -15.65 -0.75 26.31
CA THR A 156 -16.67 -1.34 27.18
C THR A 156 -16.50 -2.86 27.24
N SER A 157 -17.36 -3.57 28.00
CA SER A 157 -17.36 -5.03 28.02
C SER A 157 -17.63 -5.66 26.63
N ASN A 158 -18.36 -4.93 25.77
CA ASN A 158 -18.84 -5.44 24.47
C ASN A 158 -18.30 -4.65 23.26
N PHE A 159 -17.44 -3.67 23.49
CA PHE A 159 -16.90 -2.85 22.43
C PHE A 159 -15.41 -2.58 22.63
N SER A 160 -14.63 -2.93 21.63
CA SER A 160 -13.20 -2.61 21.50
C SER A 160 -12.96 -1.79 20.26
N LEU A 161 -12.04 -0.86 20.34
CA LEU A 161 -11.61 0.01 19.24
C LEU A 161 -10.17 -0.34 18.87
N PRO A 162 -9.92 -0.89 17.67
CA PRO A 162 -8.57 -1.06 17.17
C PRO A 162 -7.91 0.29 16.90
N ILE A 163 -6.79 0.54 17.55
CA ILE A 163 -5.92 1.69 17.28
C ILE A 163 -4.63 1.22 16.63
N PHE A 164 -4.08 2.02 15.76
CA PHE A 164 -2.78 1.72 15.16
C PHE A 164 -1.88 2.94 15.12
N GLY A 165 -0.57 2.67 15.14
CA GLY A 165 0.48 3.63 14.85
C GLY A 165 1.51 3.01 13.93
N LYS A 166 2.06 3.79 13.01
CA LYS A 166 3.10 3.36 12.09
C LYS A 166 4.18 4.42 11.97
N LEU A 167 5.43 4.02 12.17
CA LEU A 167 6.61 4.82 11.90
C LEU A 167 7.23 4.30 10.60
N ILE A 168 7.45 5.20 9.64
CA ILE A 168 7.98 4.88 8.32
C ILE A 168 9.17 5.78 8.06
N ALA A 169 10.31 5.21 7.71
CA ALA A 169 11.45 5.93 7.17
C ALA A 169 11.59 5.60 5.68
N ASN A 170 11.76 6.63 4.86
CA ASN A 170 12.20 6.51 3.47
C ASN A 170 13.67 6.94 3.39
N PRO A 171 14.63 5.99 3.37
CA PRO A 171 16.06 6.33 3.37
C PRO A 171 16.50 7.06 2.10
N TYR A 172 15.83 6.81 0.97
CA TYR A 172 16.16 7.46 -0.30
C TYR A 172 15.81 8.95 -0.31
N GLU A 173 14.65 9.30 0.27
CA GLU A 173 14.17 10.69 0.36
C GLU A 173 14.61 11.40 1.65
N GLU A 174 15.29 10.68 2.55
CA GLU A 174 15.71 11.19 3.87
C GLU A 174 14.52 11.67 4.72
N GLN A 175 13.36 11.00 4.59
CA GLN A 175 12.12 11.39 5.26
C GLN A 175 11.68 10.35 6.27
N VAL A 176 10.98 10.81 7.30
CA VAL A 176 10.35 9.97 8.32
C VAL A 176 8.91 10.44 8.50
N TYR A 177 7.98 9.48 8.49
CA TYR A 177 6.56 9.70 8.65
C TYR A 177 6.04 8.97 9.89
N PHE A 178 5.13 9.61 10.58
CA PHE A 178 4.35 8.97 11.65
C PHE A 178 2.87 9.01 11.25
N VAL A 179 2.26 7.83 11.20
CA VAL A 179 0.84 7.65 10.89
C VAL A 179 0.16 7.01 12.08
N PHE A 180 -0.99 7.50 12.46
CA PHE A 180 -1.83 6.87 13.49
C PHE A 180 -3.30 6.96 13.09
N GLY A 181 -4.09 6.04 13.64
CA GLY A 181 -5.51 6.03 13.34
C GLY A 181 -6.27 5.00 14.17
N ILE A 182 -7.55 4.92 13.84
CA ILE A 182 -8.50 3.96 14.40
C ILE A 182 -9.13 3.17 13.25
N THR A 183 -9.51 1.93 13.52
CA THR A 183 -10.30 1.11 12.58
C THR A 183 -11.70 0.96 13.15
N LEU A 184 -12.73 1.26 12.36
CA LEU A 184 -14.13 1.15 12.74
C LEU A 184 -14.79 -0.08 12.13
#